data_44c1ff26402880518863211856c97163
#
_entry.id   44c1ff26402880518863211856c97163
#
_cell.length_a   1.000
_cell.length_b   1.000
_cell.length_c   1.000
_cell.angle_alpha   90.00
_cell.angle_beta   90.00
_cell.angle_gamma   90.00
#
_symmetry.space_group_name_H-M   'P 1'
#
loop_
_entity.id
_entity.type
_entity.pdbx_description
1 polymer ?
#
loop_
_entity_poly.entity_id
_entity_poly.type
_entity_poly.pdbx_seq_one_letter_code
_entity_poly.pdbx_strand_id
1 'polypeptide(L)'
;MKIVIIDYGSGNLKSVENAFKLSINDNNLKFNVFVTDNLNIIKNSDFIVLPGVGSYPDCKTGLLKIEGLIELLKDQVINKFKPFLGICIGMQLMAEYGFEKKKTKGLGWIKGNIEKINPLSNNKLIKNFKIPHMG
;
A
#
# COMPACT_ATOMS: atom_id res chain seq x y z
N MET A 1 16.24 11.49 -7.94
CA MET A 1 15.03 11.33 -7.11
C MET A 1 15.19 10.13 -6.20
N LYS A 2 14.55 10.16 -5.03
CA LYS A 2 14.58 9.08 -4.01
C LYS A 2 13.21 8.43 -3.90
N ILE A 3 13.13 7.14 -4.23
CA ILE A 3 11.96 6.31 -4.02
C ILE A 3 12.14 5.55 -2.72
N VAL A 4 11.17 5.64 -1.82
CA VAL A 4 11.19 4.88 -0.56
C VAL A 4 10.09 3.84 -0.56
N ILE A 5 10.48 2.59 -0.34
CA ILE A 5 9.60 1.46 -0.08
C ILE A 5 9.55 1.28 1.44
N ILE A 6 8.36 1.41 2.03
CA ILE A 6 8.21 1.33 3.48
C ILE A 6 8.34 -0.11 3.95
N ASP A 7 9.27 -0.35 4.87
CA ASP A 7 9.40 -1.61 5.59
C ASP A 7 8.69 -1.54 6.94
N TYR A 8 7.49 -2.09 7.00
CA TYR A 8 6.70 -2.17 8.23
C TYR A 8 6.41 -3.63 8.64
N GLY A 9 7.26 -4.54 8.17
CA GLY A 9 7.15 -5.97 8.46
C GLY A 9 6.12 -6.71 7.59
N SER A 10 5.65 -6.10 6.49
CA SER A 10 4.74 -6.73 5.55
C SER A 10 5.08 -6.33 4.12
N GLY A 11 4.89 -7.24 3.20
CA GLY A 11 5.15 -7.04 1.78
C GLY A 11 6.33 -7.86 1.26
N ASN A 12 6.31 -8.18 -0.03
CA ASN A 12 7.46 -8.75 -0.71
C ASN A 12 8.42 -7.62 -1.14
N LEU A 13 9.10 -7.04 -0.15
CA LEU A 13 9.93 -5.84 -0.30
C LEU A 13 11.00 -6.02 -1.38
N LYS A 14 11.62 -7.21 -1.43
CA LYS A 14 12.69 -7.49 -2.39
C LYS A 14 12.19 -7.51 -3.83
N SER A 15 11.01 -8.09 -4.07
CA SER A 15 10.40 -8.10 -5.40
C SER A 15 10.02 -6.69 -5.84
N VAL A 16 9.46 -5.88 -4.95
CA VAL A 16 9.11 -4.49 -5.22
C VAL A 16 10.37 -3.66 -5.53
N GLU A 17 11.41 -3.80 -4.70
CA GLU A 17 12.71 -3.14 -4.93
C GLU A 17 13.30 -3.49 -6.29
N ASN A 18 13.32 -4.79 -6.65
CA ASN A 18 13.85 -5.27 -7.92
C ASN A 18 13.05 -4.74 -9.11
N ALA A 19 11.71 -4.70 -9.01
CA ALA A 19 10.85 -4.16 -10.05
C ALA A 19 11.13 -2.67 -10.32
N PHE A 20 11.29 -1.87 -9.26
CA PHE A 20 11.69 -0.46 -9.41
C PHE A 20 13.08 -0.31 -10.01
N LYS A 21 14.07 -1.11 -9.56
CA LYS A 21 15.44 -1.06 -10.11
C LYS A 21 15.47 -1.41 -11.58
N LEU A 22 14.71 -2.44 -12.00
CA LEU A 22 14.59 -2.82 -13.40
C LEU A 22 13.99 -1.68 -14.22
N SER A 23 12.85 -1.15 -13.79
CA SER A 23 12.19 -0.04 -14.50
C SER A 23 13.08 1.21 -14.60
N ILE A 24 13.84 1.52 -13.55
CA ILE A 24 14.80 2.64 -13.54
C ILE A 24 15.91 2.41 -14.58
N ASN A 25 16.46 1.21 -14.64
CA ASN A 25 17.51 0.86 -15.61
C ASN A 25 16.98 0.87 -17.05
N ASP A 26 15.84 0.26 -17.31
CA ASP A 26 15.24 0.16 -18.65
C ASP A 26 14.90 1.54 -19.24
N ASN A 27 14.58 2.50 -18.36
CA ASN A 27 14.23 3.87 -18.77
C ASN A 27 15.38 4.88 -18.55
N ASN A 28 16.60 4.42 -18.21
CA ASN A 28 17.78 5.27 -17.96
C ASN A 28 17.52 6.41 -16.96
N LEU A 29 16.74 6.15 -15.91
CA LEU A 29 16.37 7.15 -14.91
C LEU A 29 17.45 7.26 -13.82
N LYS A 30 17.65 8.47 -13.28
CA LYS A 30 18.57 8.73 -12.16
C LYS A 30 17.82 8.73 -10.83
N PHE A 31 17.28 7.57 -10.44
CA PHE A 31 16.56 7.39 -9.19
C PHE A 31 17.28 6.40 -8.28
N ASN A 32 17.16 6.62 -6.97
CA ASN A 32 17.67 5.68 -5.95
C ASN A 32 16.47 5.09 -5.21
N VAL A 33 16.51 3.78 -4.96
CA VAL A 33 15.47 3.05 -4.23
C VAL A 33 15.99 2.69 -2.86
N PHE A 34 15.21 2.98 -1.82
CA PHE A 34 15.50 2.67 -0.42
C PHE A 34 14.36 1.85 0.17
N VAL A 35 14.69 0.76 0.87
CA VAL A 35 13.75 0.00 1.68
C VAL A 35 14.05 0.34 3.13
N THR A 36 13.09 0.94 3.85
CA THR A 36 13.35 1.46 5.20
C THR A 36 12.08 1.74 5.99
N ASP A 37 12.19 1.69 7.32
CA ASP A 37 11.23 2.18 8.32
C ASP A 37 11.62 3.55 8.90
N ASN A 38 12.78 4.10 8.52
CA ASN A 38 13.31 5.34 9.06
C ASN A 38 12.47 6.55 8.60
N LEU A 39 11.81 7.20 9.55
CA LEU A 39 10.91 8.32 9.29
C LEU A 39 11.60 9.52 8.61
N ASN A 40 12.87 9.78 8.93
CA ASN A 40 13.61 10.89 8.31
C ASN A 40 13.91 10.61 6.83
N ILE A 41 14.23 9.36 6.49
CA ILE A 41 14.45 8.96 5.08
C ILE A 41 13.13 9.04 4.32
N ILE A 42 12.01 8.55 4.90
CA ILE A 42 10.67 8.62 4.33
C ILE A 42 10.25 10.08 4.11
N LYS A 43 10.45 10.94 5.10
CA LYS A 43 10.15 12.38 5.01
C LYS A 43 10.89 13.07 3.88
N ASN A 44 12.15 12.73 3.67
CA ASN A 44 13.04 13.36 2.68
C ASN A 44 13.07 12.62 1.32
N SER A 45 12.12 11.69 1.09
CA SER A 45 11.94 11.03 -0.20
C SER A 45 11.16 11.90 -1.18
N ASP A 46 11.28 11.59 -2.47
CA ASP A 46 10.47 12.21 -3.52
C ASP A 46 9.22 11.38 -3.83
N PHE A 47 9.25 10.07 -3.52
CA PHE A 47 8.20 9.11 -3.83
C PHE A 47 8.09 8.07 -2.72
N ILE A 48 6.86 7.72 -2.32
CA ILE A 48 6.59 6.73 -1.27
C ILE A 48 5.85 5.54 -1.88
N VAL A 49 6.32 4.32 -1.54
CA VAL A 49 5.68 3.07 -1.93
C VAL A 49 5.30 2.29 -0.67
N LEU A 50 4.05 1.91 -0.56
CA LEU A 50 3.52 1.08 0.52
C LEU A 50 3.10 -0.28 -0.04
N PRO A 51 3.93 -1.31 0.02
CA PRO A 51 3.53 -2.68 -0.28
C PRO A 51 2.72 -3.26 0.87
N GLY A 52 2.04 -4.37 0.63
CA GLY A 52 1.35 -5.12 1.69
C GLY A 52 0.98 -6.51 1.23
N VAL A 53 1.27 -7.52 2.06
CA VAL A 53 0.83 -8.91 1.86
C VAL A 53 0.26 -9.45 3.17
N GLY A 54 -0.62 -10.44 3.06
CA GLY A 54 -1.30 -11.03 4.20
C GLY A 54 -2.69 -10.45 4.41
N SER A 55 -3.10 -10.21 5.66
CA SER A 55 -4.44 -9.68 5.95
C SER A 55 -4.44 -8.17 6.19
N TYR A 56 -5.56 -7.54 5.88
CA TYR A 56 -5.77 -6.11 6.11
C TYR A 56 -5.48 -5.68 7.56
N PRO A 57 -6.01 -6.39 8.62
CA PRO A 57 -5.72 -6.01 10.00
C PRO A 57 -4.25 -6.21 10.40
N ASP A 58 -3.58 -7.22 9.85
CA ASP A 58 -2.16 -7.49 10.17
C ASP A 58 -1.27 -6.38 9.58
N CYS A 59 -1.51 -5.98 8.33
CA CYS A 59 -0.81 -4.86 7.70
C CYS A 59 -1.07 -3.55 8.45
N LYS A 60 -2.31 -3.27 8.87
CA LYS A 60 -2.61 -2.09 9.69
C LYS A 60 -1.85 -2.10 11.01
N THR A 61 -1.78 -3.26 11.66
CA THR A 61 -1.04 -3.44 12.91
C THR A 61 0.47 -3.20 12.70
N GLY A 62 1.02 -3.67 11.57
CA GLY A 62 2.42 -3.42 11.21
C GLY A 62 2.74 -1.93 11.10
N LEU A 63 1.88 -1.15 10.43
CA LEU A 63 2.05 0.30 10.34
C LEU A 63 1.98 1.00 11.71
N LEU A 64 1.10 0.54 12.60
CA LEU A 64 0.94 1.11 13.95
C LEU A 64 2.14 0.85 14.87
N LYS A 65 2.95 -0.19 14.60
CA LYS A 65 4.14 -0.48 15.40
C LYS A 65 5.26 0.55 15.20
N ILE A 66 5.25 1.26 14.09
CA ILE A 66 6.22 2.33 13.82
C ILE A 66 5.60 3.64 14.28
N GLU A 67 6.02 4.11 15.46
CA GLU A 67 5.50 5.33 16.07
C GLU A 67 5.68 6.53 15.12
N GLY A 68 4.60 7.29 14.89
CA GLY A 68 4.60 8.48 14.04
C GLY A 68 4.54 8.21 12.52
N LEU A 69 4.59 6.95 12.06
CA LEU A 69 4.59 6.64 10.64
C LEU A 69 3.28 7.05 9.95
N ILE A 70 2.14 6.75 10.55
CA ILE A 70 0.83 7.06 9.94
C ILE A 70 0.62 8.56 9.83
N GLU A 71 0.99 9.31 10.85
CA GLU A 71 0.95 10.78 10.88
C GLU A 71 1.89 11.37 9.81
N LEU A 72 3.10 10.84 9.72
CA LEU A 72 4.06 11.25 8.70
C LEU A 72 3.53 10.98 7.30
N LEU A 73 2.98 9.80 7.05
CA LEU A 73 2.41 9.45 5.74
C LEU A 73 1.26 10.38 5.38
N LYS A 74 0.35 10.66 6.32
CA LYS A 74 -0.73 11.62 6.11
C LYS A 74 -0.19 13.01 5.77
N ASP A 75 0.81 13.51 6.50
CA ASP A 75 1.43 14.81 6.22
C ASP A 75 2.07 14.85 4.83
N GLN A 76 2.86 13.83 4.49
CA GLN A 76 3.60 13.82 3.22
C GLN A 76 2.69 13.61 2.01
N VAL A 77 1.70 12.69 2.12
CA VAL A 77 0.86 12.29 0.98
C VAL A 77 -0.33 13.22 0.81
N ILE A 78 -1.05 13.52 1.90
CA ILE A 78 -2.30 14.29 1.82
C ILE A 78 -2.04 15.79 1.87
N ASN A 79 -1.17 16.26 2.78
CA ASN A 79 -0.95 17.70 2.95
C ASN A 79 0.09 18.24 1.96
N LYS A 80 1.11 17.46 1.64
CA LYS A 80 2.22 17.88 0.74
C LYS A 80 2.14 17.30 -0.67
N PHE A 81 1.10 16.48 -0.94
CA PHE A 81 0.86 15.87 -2.25
C PHE A 81 2.04 15.06 -2.79
N LYS A 82 2.83 14.45 -1.90
CA LYS A 82 3.92 13.58 -2.31
C LYS A 82 3.37 12.37 -3.06
N PRO A 83 3.92 12.02 -4.23
CA PRO A 83 3.51 10.85 -4.99
C PRO A 83 3.57 9.57 -4.13
N PHE A 84 2.50 8.79 -4.16
CA PHE A 84 2.33 7.59 -3.35
C PHE A 84 1.78 6.44 -4.18
N LEU A 85 2.36 5.25 -4.00
CA LEU A 85 1.90 4.02 -4.62
C LEU A 85 1.60 2.98 -3.54
N GLY A 86 0.33 2.64 -3.36
CA GLY A 86 -0.08 1.46 -2.58
C GLY A 86 -0.13 0.21 -3.47
N ILE A 87 0.47 -0.88 -3.01
CA ILE A 87 0.47 -2.16 -3.72
C ILE A 87 -0.32 -3.19 -2.92
N CYS A 88 -1.33 -3.81 -3.55
CA CYS A 88 -2.19 -4.85 -2.96
C CYS A 88 -2.82 -4.33 -1.63
N ILE A 89 -2.52 -4.94 -0.48
CA ILE A 89 -3.03 -4.48 0.83
C ILE A 89 -2.60 -3.04 1.13
N GLY A 90 -1.41 -2.61 0.69
CA GLY A 90 -0.98 -1.22 0.84
C GLY A 90 -1.92 -0.23 0.12
N MET A 91 -2.47 -0.60 -1.04
CA MET A 91 -3.52 0.16 -1.72
C MET A 91 -4.84 0.10 -0.94
N GLN A 92 -5.24 -1.09 -0.50
CA GLN A 92 -6.49 -1.28 0.24
C GLN A 92 -6.53 -0.46 1.54
N LEU A 93 -5.39 -0.33 2.23
CA LEU A 93 -5.29 0.47 3.45
C LEU A 93 -5.61 1.95 3.27
N MET A 94 -5.61 2.48 2.04
CA MET A 94 -6.02 3.87 1.77
C MET A 94 -7.51 4.11 2.02
N ALA A 95 -8.35 3.06 2.01
CA ALA A 95 -9.78 3.14 2.30
C ALA A 95 -10.07 3.51 3.77
N GLU A 96 -11.33 3.82 4.08
CA GLU A 96 -11.77 4.14 5.44
C GLU A 96 -11.73 2.91 6.35
N TYR A 97 -12.22 1.76 5.86
CA TYR A 97 -12.29 0.50 6.61
C TYR A 97 -12.04 -0.70 5.70
N GLY A 98 -11.51 -1.77 6.30
CA GLY A 98 -11.50 -3.11 5.73
C GLY A 98 -12.30 -4.07 6.60
N PHE A 99 -13.00 -5.01 5.97
CA PHE A 99 -13.87 -5.99 6.64
C PHE A 99 -13.33 -7.42 6.55
N GLU A 100 -12.03 -7.57 6.34
CA GLU A 100 -11.37 -8.87 6.41
C GLU A 100 -11.19 -9.29 7.87
N LYS A 101 -11.69 -10.47 8.25
CA LYS A 101 -11.70 -11.02 9.61
C LYS A 101 -12.49 -10.18 10.63
N LYS A 102 -12.24 -8.88 10.68
CA LYS A 102 -12.93 -7.90 11.54
C LYS A 102 -12.93 -6.52 10.89
N LYS A 103 -13.85 -5.65 11.33
CA LYS A 103 -13.83 -4.24 10.91
C LYS A 103 -12.55 -3.57 11.42
N THR A 104 -11.71 -3.13 10.50
CA THR A 104 -10.43 -2.49 10.81
C THR A 104 -10.37 -1.14 10.11
N LYS A 105 -10.03 -0.08 10.87
CA LYS A 105 -9.88 1.28 10.31
C LYS A 105 -8.64 1.36 9.43
N GLY A 106 -8.80 1.85 8.21
CA GLY A 106 -7.72 2.14 7.28
C GLY A 106 -7.02 3.47 7.54
N LEU A 107 -6.45 4.04 6.48
CA LEU A 107 -5.84 5.37 6.51
C LEU A 107 -6.89 6.47 6.26
N GLY A 108 -8.02 6.12 5.64
CA GLY A 108 -9.14 7.04 5.38
C GLY A 108 -8.83 8.12 4.35
N TRP A 109 -7.95 7.83 3.41
CA TRP A 109 -7.59 8.78 2.34
C TRP A 109 -8.57 8.73 1.16
N ILE A 110 -9.18 7.57 0.96
CA ILE A 110 -10.17 7.32 -0.08
C ILE A 110 -11.46 6.89 0.60
N LYS A 111 -12.57 7.54 0.28
CA LYS A 111 -13.89 7.15 0.78
C LYS A 111 -14.27 5.76 0.28
N GLY A 112 -14.79 4.95 1.18
CA GLY A 112 -15.27 3.62 0.90
C GLY A 112 -14.59 2.55 1.73
N ASN A 113 -15.01 1.32 1.52
CA ASN A 113 -14.63 0.16 2.31
C ASN A 113 -14.04 -0.93 1.42
N ILE A 114 -13.16 -1.74 2.00
CA ILE A 114 -12.66 -2.97 1.39
C ILE A 114 -13.49 -4.13 1.93
N GLU A 115 -14.20 -4.79 1.02
CA GLU A 115 -15.10 -5.90 1.34
C GLU A 115 -14.77 -7.12 0.47
N LYS A 116 -15.17 -8.29 0.96
CA LYS A 116 -15.06 -9.52 0.16
C LYS A 116 -15.96 -9.43 -1.05
N ILE A 117 -15.45 -9.76 -2.22
CA ILE A 117 -16.25 -9.87 -3.44
C ILE A 117 -17.33 -10.93 -3.22
N ASN A 118 -18.60 -10.53 -3.38
CA ASN A 118 -19.74 -11.45 -3.33
C ASN A 118 -20.25 -11.74 -4.76
N PRO A 119 -19.93 -12.92 -5.34
CA PRO A 119 -20.36 -13.28 -6.69
C PRO A 119 -21.87 -13.55 -6.83
N LEU A 120 -22.59 -13.66 -5.70
CA LEU A 120 -24.04 -13.97 -5.66
C LEU A 120 -24.93 -12.72 -5.64
N SER A 121 -24.39 -11.51 -5.73
CA SER A 121 -25.21 -10.31 -5.91
C SER A 121 -26.00 -10.44 -7.23
N ASN A 122 -27.31 -10.15 -7.18
CA ASN A 122 -28.37 -10.45 -8.16
C ASN A 122 -28.15 -10.05 -9.64
N ASN A 123 -26.96 -9.79 -10.07
CA ASN A 123 -26.61 -9.50 -11.47
C ASN A 123 -26.21 -10.79 -12.19
N LYS A 124 -27.06 -11.24 -13.13
CA LYS A 124 -26.86 -12.41 -13.98
C LYS A 124 -25.49 -12.49 -14.73
N LEU A 125 -24.73 -11.40 -14.75
CA LEU A 125 -23.41 -11.27 -15.40
C LEU A 125 -22.26 -11.86 -14.57
N ILE A 126 -22.46 -12.24 -13.30
CA ILE A 126 -21.38 -12.66 -12.39
C ILE A 126 -21.30 -14.19 -12.22
N LYS A 127 -21.98 -14.97 -13.04
CA LYS A 127 -22.05 -16.46 -12.90
C LYS A 127 -20.70 -17.20 -12.98
N ASN A 128 -19.62 -16.54 -13.45
CA ASN A 128 -18.31 -17.17 -13.63
C ASN A 128 -17.19 -16.52 -12.82
N PHE A 129 -17.53 -15.75 -11.78
CA PHE A 129 -16.52 -15.10 -10.94
C PHE A 129 -15.86 -16.12 -10.00
N LYS A 130 -14.57 -16.32 -10.15
CA LYS A 130 -13.78 -17.17 -9.22
C LYS A 130 -13.15 -16.29 -8.14
N ILE A 131 -13.10 -16.80 -6.91
CA ILE A 131 -12.40 -16.20 -5.80
C ILE A 131 -11.27 -17.16 -5.38
N PRO A 132 -10.01 -16.70 -5.28
CA PRO A 132 -9.56 -15.32 -5.51
C PRO A 132 -9.68 -14.88 -6.97
N HIS A 133 -10.01 -13.60 -7.17
CA HIS A 133 -10.03 -12.98 -8.48
C HIS A 133 -8.63 -12.46 -8.81
N MET A 134 -8.09 -12.94 -9.91
CA MET A 134 -6.78 -12.50 -10.43
C MET A 134 -7.04 -11.86 -11.79
N GLY A 135 -6.93 -10.54 -11.81
CA GLY A 135 -7.20 -9.74 -12.99
C GLY A 135 -6.22 -8.60 -13.16
#